data_030f56c3e47d3d706b46ad08243adfd2
#
_entry.id   030f56c3e47d3d706b46ad08243adfd2
#
_cell.length_a   1.000
_cell.length_b   1.000
_cell.length_c   1.000
_cell.angle_alpha   90.00
_cell.angle_beta   90.00
_cell.angle_gamma   90.00
#
_symmetry.space_group_name_H-M   'P 1'
#
loop_
_entity.id
_entity.type
_entity.pdbx_description
1 polymer ?
#
loop_
_entity_poly.entity_id
_entity_poly.type
_entity_poly.pdbx_seq_one_letter_code
_entity_poly.pdbx_strand_id
1 'polypeptide(L)'
;MINGEKRKGRSQNQRLKLFYLLDYLLENTDDTHTIKVQEIIEHFDNYLKIPVEQKTVCSDLHLLDEYGYGTQYDGRTRGWRIVDRDFDTQELQLLIDSVQASRFITQRQAKSLTDKLKAKASRYDRVLLERRCYVPNRVRSMNDSIFYHLDDLHTAIANDWQITFKYFYFTPKKEKAYYKKGEKYTASPYALLWNDSNYYLLAYESGKMKHFRVDKMDNIGIFH
;
A
#
# COMPACT_ATOMS: atom_id res chain seq x y z
N MET A 1 21.81 19.65 45.34
CA MET A 1 21.80 19.81 43.86
C MET A 1 21.90 18.44 43.24
N ILE A 2 20.78 17.82 42.93
CA ILE A 2 20.74 16.45 42.44
C ILE A 2 19.73 16.37 41.28
N ASN A 3 20.28 16.15 40.08
CA ASN A 3 19.74 15.36 38.97
C ASN A 3 18.24 15.44 38.63
N GLY A 4 17.84 16.47 37.88
CA GLY A 4 16.55 16.62 37.27
C GLY A 4 16.41 16.16 35.79
N GLU A 5 17.51 15.82 35.09
CA GLU A 5 17.47 15.70 33.61
C GLU A 5 17.36 14.27 33.03
N LYS A 6 17.50 13.21 33.84
CA LYS A 6 17.50 11.82 33.33
C LYS A 6 16.11 11.16 33.21
N ARG A 7 15.02 11.80 33.64
CA ARG A 7 13.70 11.15 33.68
C ARG A 7 12.82 11.36 32.45
N LYS A 8 13.03 12.38 31.60
CA LYS A 8 12.16 12.69 30.47
C LYS A 8 12.32 11.73 29.27
N GLY A 9 13.52 11.23 28.99
CA GLY A 9 13.75 10.30 27.86
C GLY A 9 13.21 8.88 28.09
N ARG A 10 13.20 8.41 29.33
CA ARG A 10 12.83 7.05 29.70
C ARG A 10 11.33 6.75 29.57
N SER A 11 10.45 7.74 29.78
CA SER A 11 8.99 7.52 29.76
C SER A 11 8.40 7.50 28.34
N GLN A 12 9.01 8.19 27.38
CA GLN A 12 8.53 8.26 26.00
C GLN A 12 8.84 6.97 25.22
N ASN A 13 10.04 6.43 25.38
CA ASN A 13 10.44 5.18 24.77
C ASN A 13 9.66 3.97 25.33
N GLN A 14 9.31 3.98 26.63
CA GLN A 14 8.53 2.91 27.22
C GLN A 14 7.08 2.86 26.70
N ARG A 15 6.47 4.00 26.34
CA ARG A 15 5.12 4.03 25.74
C ARG A 15 5.09 3.42 24.35
N LEU A 16 6.20 3.49 23.61
CA LEU A 16 6.32 2.92 22.27
C LEU A 16 6.81 1.48 22.27
N LYS A 17 7.13 0.92 23.43
CA LYS A 17 7.71 -0.43 23.57
C LYS A 17 6.88 -1.51 22.89
N LEU A 18 5.57 -1.48 23.06
CA LEU A 18 4.66 -2.47 22.46
C LEU A 18 4.67 -2.38 20.93
N PHE A 19 4.73 -1.18 20.37
CA PHE A 19 4.83 -0.98 18.91
C PHE A 19 6.18 -1.49 18.38
N TYR A 20 7.28 -1.22 19.07
CA TYR A 20 8.58 -1.76 18.69
C TYR A 20 8.63 -3.30 18.77
N LEU A 21 7.97 -3.89 19.78
CA LEU A 21 7.84 -5.35 19.87
C LEU A 21 7.06 -5.91 18.69
N LEU A 22 5.92 -5.30 18.36
CA LEU A 22 5.09 -5.69 17.25
C LEU A 22 5.84 -5.60 15.91
N ASP A 23 6.48 -4.47 15.64
CA ASP A 23 7.27 -4.27 14.41
C ASP A 23 8.40 -5.32 14.32
N TYR A 24 9.07 -5.60 15.42
CA TYR A 24 10.14 -6.59 15.47
C TYR A 24 9.63 -8.00 15.19
N LEU A 25 8.48 -8.37 15.74
CA LEU A 25 7.85 -9.67 15.49
C LEU A 25 7.36 -9.78 14.04
N LEU A 26 6.68 -8.77 13.52
CA LEU A 26 6.18 -8.74 12.12
C LEU A 26 7.32 -8.89 11.12
N GLU A 27 8.46 -8.26 11.36
CA GLU A 27 9.63 -8.33 10.49
C GLU A 27 10.35 -9.68 10.57
N ASN A 28 10.44 -10.28 11.76
CA ASN A 28 11.36 -11.39 12.03
C ASN A 28 10.69 -12.74 12.28
N THR A 29 9.36 -12.84 12.17
CA THR A 29 8.64 -14.11 12.32
C THR A 29 7.76 -14.39 11.11
N ASP A 30 7.47 -15.66 10.87
CA ASP A 30 6.50 -16.18 9.91
C ASP A 30 6.04 -17.59 10.34
N ASP A 31 5.42 -18.35 9.45
CA ASP A 31 4.95 -19.71 9.74
C ASP A 31 6.06 -20.68 10.15
N THR A 32 7.30 -20.40 9.76
CA THR A 32 8.47 -21.27 9.98
C THR A 32 9.52 -20.67 10.90
N HIS A 33 9.51 -19.35 11.09
CA HIS A 33 10.49 -18.62 11.88
C HIS A 33 9.88 -18.06 13.15
N THR A 34 10.51 -18.36 14.27
CA THR A 34 10.12 -17.89 15.62
C THR A 34 11.27 -17.11 16.24
N ILE A 35 10.98 -16.28 17.24
CA ILE A 35 11.95 -15.50 18.01
C ILE A 35 11.85 -15.89 19.48
N LYS A 36 12.99 -16.11 20.12
CA LYS A 36 13.07 -16.36 21.57
C LYS A 36 12.96 -15.04 22.33
N VAL A 37 12.40 -15.11 23.54
CA VAL A 37 12.28 -13.94 24.43
C VAL A 37 13.65 -13.29 24.69
N GLN A 38 14.71 -14.08 24.78
CA GLN A 38 16.06 -13.58 24.97
C GLN A 38 16.53 -12.71 23.79
N GLU A 39 16.22 -13.11 22.56
CA GLU A 39 16.55 -12.34 21.34
C GLU A 39 15.79 -11.00 21.29
N ILE A 40 14.54 -10.99 21.79
CA ILE A 40 13.76 -9.76 21.93
C ILE A 40 14.43 -8.81 22.94
N ILE A 41 14.83 -9.32 24.11
CA ILE A 41 15.52 -8.55 25.15
C ILE A 41 16.82 -7.95 24.62
N GLU A 42 17.62 -8.76 23.95
CA GLU A 42 18.89 -8.31 23.34
C GLU A 42 18.65 -7.22 22.26
N HIS A 43 17.61 -7.37 21.44
CA HIS A 43 17.23 -6.35 20.47
C HIS A 43 16.87 -5.03 21.14
N PHE A 44 16.02 -5.07 22.17
CA PHE A 44 15.62 -3.86 22.90
C PHE A 44 16.80 -3.17 23.60
N ASP A 45 17.69 -3.94 24.20
CA ASP A 45 18.87 -3.40 24.88
C ASP A 45 19.91 -2.82 23.89
N ASN A 46 20.23 -3.59 22.84
CA ASN A 46 21.32 -3.24 21.94
C ASN A 46 20.94 -2.11 20.94
N TYR A 47 19.73 -2.16 20.39
CA TYR A 47 19.29 -1.25 19.31
C TYR A 47 18.42 -0.10 19.81
N LEU A 48 17.46 -0.40 20.69
CA LEU A 48 16.50 0.62 21.14
C LEU A 48 16.94 1.32 22.43
N LYS A 49 17.91 0.76 23.15
CA LYS A 49 18.36 1.23 24.47
C LYS A 49 17.22 1.31 25.49
N ILE A 50 16.29 0.36 25.41
CA ILE A 50 15.14 0.22 26.30
C ILE A 50 15.35 -1.07 27.09
N PRO A 51 15.75 -1.04 28.36
CA PRO A 51 15.88 -2.24 29.16
C PRO A 51 14.50 -2.86 29.41
N VAL A 52 14.34 -4.14 29.12
CA VAL A 52 13.12 -4.91 29.34
C VAL A 52 13.43 -6.21 30.06
N GLU A 53 12.51 -6.64 30.93
CA GLU A 53 12.60 -7.90 31.64
C GLU A 53 11.78 -8.99 30.92
N GLN A 54 12.20 -10.24 31.04
CA GLN A 54 11.52 -11.38 30.42
C GLN A 54 10.01 -11.42 30.74
N LYS A 55 9.65 -11.19 32.01
CA LYS A 55 8.24 -11.19 32.45
C LYS A 55 7.43 -10.11 31.72
N THR A 56 8.02 -8.95 31.51
CA THR A 56 7.37 -7.85 30.79
C THR A 56 7.18 -8.20 29.32
N VAL A 57 8.19 -8.77 28.66
CA VAL A 57 8.09 -9.22 27.27
C VAL A 57 6.99 -10.27 27.10
N CYS A 58 6.92 -11.25 28.01
CA CYS A 58 5.85 -12.26 27.98
C CYS A 58 4.45 -11.64 28.17
N SER A 59 4.32 -10.66 29.07
CA SER A 59 3.06 -9.95 29.26
C SER A 59 2.66 -9.14 28.03
N ASP A 60 3.62 -8.48 27.38
CA ASP A 60 3.39 -7.71 26.15
C ASP A 60 3.00 -8.63 24.98
N LEU A 61 3.57 -9.84 24.88
CA LEU A 61 3.19 -10.82 23.87
C LEU A 61 1.74 -11.29 24.05
N HIS A 62 1.32 -11.57 25.29
CA HIS A 62 -0.09 -11.90 25.57
C HIS A 62 -1.02 -10.73 25.28
N LEU A 63 -0.61 -9.49 25.57
CA LEU A 63 -1.39 -8.30 25.24
C LEU A 63 -1.56 -8.12 23.74
N LEU A 64 -0.55 -8.43 22.93
CA LEU A 64 -0.65 -8.42 21.46
C LEU A 64 -1.63 -9.48 20.96
N ASP A 65 -1.65 -10.66 21.59
CA ASP A 65 -2.61 -11.72 21.30
C ASP A 65 -4.05 -11.28 21.60
N GLU A 66 -4.30 -10.73 22.78
CA GLU A 66 -5.60 -10.18 23.18
C GLU A 66 -6.08 -9.04 22.23
N TYR A 67 -5.14 -8.27 21.68
CA TYR A 67 -5.44 -7.19 20.72
C TYR A 67 -5.74 -7.72 19.32
N GLY A 68 -5.44 -8.99 19.02
CA GLY A 68 -5.78 -9.66 17.76
C GLY A 68 -4.63 -9.92 16.79
N TYR A 69 -3.37 -9.82 17.26
CA TYR A 69 -2.21 -10.18 16.42
C TYR A 69 -1.87 -11.67 16.45
N GLY A 70 -2.59 -12.49 17.23
CA GLY A 70 -2.41 -13.94 17.28
C GLY A 70 -0.97 -14.35 17.59
N THR A 71 -0.40 -13.90 18.69
CA THR A 71 0.95 -14.33 19.09
C THR A 71 0.93 -15.78 19.59
N GLN A 72 1.74 -16.63 19.02
CA GLN A 72 1.81 -18.05 19.33
C GLN A 72 3.20 -18.47 19.81
N TYR A 73 3.24 -19.23 20.92
CA TYR A 73 4.46 -19.89 21.37
C TYR A 73 4.61 -21.26 20.71
N ASP A 74 5.76 -21.49 20.09
CA ASP A 74 6.14 -22.81 19.58
C ASP A 74 7.07 -23.52 20.57
N GLY A 75 6.58 -24.59 21.16
CA GLY A 75 7.33 -25.40 22.15
C GLY A 75 8.55 -26.13 21.57
N ARG A 76 8.60 -26.36 20.23
CA ARG A 76 9.74 -27.03 19.58
C ARG A 76 10.93 -26.08 19.44
N THR A 77 10.68 -24.88 18.96
CA THR A 77 11.72 -23.85 18.79
C THR A 77 11.95 -23.04 20.06
N ARG A 78 11.04 -23.15 21.04
CA ARG A 78 10.98 -22.32 22.25
C ARG A 78 10.93 -20.82 21.92
N GLY A 79 10.23 -20.46 20.86
CA GLY A 79 10.11 -19.10 20.36
C GLY A 79 8.66 -18.69 20.16
N TRP A 80 8.48 -17.41 19.91
CA TRP A 80 7.19 -16.78 19.63
C TRP A 80 7.11 -16.35 18.16
N ARG A 81 5.91 -16.37 17.60
CA ARG A 81 5.62 -15.86 16.24
C ARG A 81 4.26 -15.19 16.22
N ILE A 82 4.03 -14.37 15.20
CA ILE A 82 2.72 -13.84 14.83
C ILE A 82 2.08 -14.78 13.80
N VAL A 83 0.82 -15.18 14.05
CA VAL A 83 0.05 -16.04 13.14
C VAL A 83 -1.05 -15.28 12.41
N ASP A 84 -1.64 -14.25 13.02
CA ASP A 84 -2.70 -13.44 12.40
C ASP A 84 -2.08 -12.20 11.74
N ARG A 85 -1.74 -12.35 10.45
CA ARG A 85 -1.22 -11.26 9.61
C ARG A 85 -2.34 -10.69 8.76
N ASP A 86 -2.22 -9.40 8.40
CA ASP A 86 -3.15 -8.74 7.46
C ASP A 86 -3.31 -9.52 6.14
N PHE A 87 -2.21 -10.13 5.67
CA PHE A 87 -2.13 -10.93 4.45
C PHE A 87 -1.19 -12.10 4.65
N ASP A 88 -1.54 -13.25 4.08
CA ASP A 88 -0.60 -14.37 3.92
C ASP A 88 0.35 -14.13 2.72
N THR A 89 1.40 -14.97 2.60
CA THR A 89 2.40 -14.83 1.54
C THR A 89 1.82 -15.05 0.15
N GLN A 90 0.81 -15.92 0.01
CA GLN A 90 0.12 -16.20 -1.25
C GLN A 90 -0.75 -15.03 -1.68
N GLU A 91 -1.47 -14.40 -0.74
CA GLU A 91 -2.28 -13.21 -0.99
C GLU A 91 -1.39 -12.03 -1.40
N LEU A 92 -0.27 -11.81 -0.70
CA LEU A 92 0.71 -10.79 -1.08
C LEU A 92 1.27 -11.03 -2.48
N GLN A 93 1.57 -12.29 -2.83
CA GLN A 93 2.04 -12.64 -4.17
C GLN A 93 0.99 -12.29 -5.23
N LEU A 94 -0.28 -12.66 -5.01
CA LEU A 94 -1.37 -12.35 -5.92
C LEU A 94 -1.55 -10.84 -6.11
N LEU A 95 -1.50 -10.08 -5.02
CA LEU A 95 -1.60 -8.61 -5.07
C LEU A 95 -0.42 -7.99 -5.82
N ILE A 96 0.82 -8.44 -5.56
CA ILE A 96 2.02 -7.99 -6.25
C ILE A 96 1.94 -8.29 -7.74
N ASP A 97 1.53 -9.50 -8.12
CA ASP A 97 1.38 -9.91 -9.52
C ASP A 97 0.31 -9.06 -10.22
N SER A 98 -0.81 -8.79 -9.55
CA SER A 98 -1.88 -7.93 -10.07
C SER A 98 -1.40 -6.50 -10.32
N VAL A 99 -0.64 -5.92 -9.39
CA VAL A 99 -0.02 -4.60 -9.53
C VAL A 99 0.99 -4.59 -10.67
N GLN A 100 1.83 -5.62 -10.76
CA GLN A 100 2.82 -5.73 -11.83
C GLN A 100 2.19 -5.99 -13.19
N ALA A 101 1.08 -6.74 -13.22
CA ALA A 101 0.31 -6.99 -14.43
C ALA A 101 -0.47 -5.76 -14.92
N SER A 102 -0.72 -4.77 -14.10
CA SER A 102 -1.48 -3.59 -14.45
C SER A 102 -0.79 -2.74 -15.52
N ARG A 103 -1.50 -2.42 -16.61
CA ARG A 103 -1.06 -1.47 -17.64
C ARG A 103 -1.47 -0.03 -17.34
N PHE A 104 -2.42 0.13 -16.44
CA PHE A 104 -3.07 1.37 -16.10
C PHE A 104 -2.14 2.33 -15.33
N ILE A 105 -1.32 1.82 -14.43
CA ILE A 105 -0.41 2.60 -13.59
C ILE A 105 0.98 2.70 -14.20
N THR A 106 1.71 3.76 -13.85
CA THR A 106 3.10 3.95 -14.29
C THR A 106 4.05 2.96 -13.62
N GLN A 107 5.24 2.79 -14.19
CA GLN A 107 6.28 1.93 -13.61
C GLN A 107 6.65 2.37 -12.19
N ARG A 108 6.71 3.69 -11.96
CA ARG A 108 7.01 4.29 -10.64
C ARG A 108 5.93 3.94 -9.61
N GLN A 109 4.65 4.08 -10.00
CA GLN A 109 3.52 3.75 -9.14
C GLN A 109 3.48 2.25 -8.82
N ALA A 110 3.67 1.39 -9.83
CA ALA A 110 3.72 -0.04 -9.64
C ALA A 110 4.84 -0.46 -8.68
N LYS A 111 6.05 0.11 -8.83
CA LYS A 111 7.16 -0.14 -7.92
C LYS A 111 6.81 0.28 -6.49
N SER A 112 6.30 1.51 -6.31
CA SER A 112 5.92 2.01 -4.98
C SER A 112 4.87 1.15 -4.29
N LEU A 113 3.83 0.69 -5.02
CA LEU A 113 2.80 -0.20 -4.48
C LEU A 113 3.39 -1.58 -4.13
N THR A 114 4.20 -2.15 -5.02
CA THR A 114 4.87 -3.44 -4.77
C THR A 114 5.78 -3.38 -3.54
N ASP A 115 6.54 -2.29 -3.37
CA ASP A 115 7.42 -2.11 -2.21
C ASP A 115 6.60 -2.02 -0.91
N LYS A 116 5.44 -1.34 -0.93
CA LYS A 116 4.52 -1.28 0.22
C LYS A 116 3.90 -2.63 0.56
N LEU A 117 3.52 -3.41 -0.44
CA LEU A 117 3.00 -4.77 -0.24
C LEU A 117 4.07 -5.70 0.34
N LYS A 118 5.28 -5.67 -0.20
CA LYS A 118 6.42 -6.43 0.31
C LYS A 118 6.76 -6.08 1.76
N ALA A 119 6.60 -4.81 2.15
CA ALA A 119 6.84 -4.38 3.53
C ALA A 119 5.85 -4.98 4.54
N LYS A 120 4.72 -5.57 4.10
CA LYS A 120 3.78 -6.31 4.95
C LYS A 120 4.24 -7.75 5.23
N ALA A 121 5.19 -8.27 4.46
CA ALA A 121 5.75 -9.60 4.64
C ALA A 121 6.91 -9.60 5.65
N SER A 122 7.18 -10.77 6.25
CA SER A 122 8.41 -10.99 7.03
C SER A 122 9.65 -10.78 6.13
N ARG A 123 10.80 -10.55 6.76
CA ARG A 123 12.07 -10.47 6.01
C ARG A 123 12.37 -11.75 5.21
N TYR A 124 11.90 -12.89 5.67
CA TYR A 124 12.11 -14.19 5.02
C TYR A 124 11.17 -14.37 3.81
N ASP A 125 9.89 -14.09 3.99
CA ASP A 125 8.91 -14.13 2.92
C ASP A 125 9.19 -13.09 1.84
N ARG A 126 9.71 -11.92 2.23
CA ARG A 126 10.09 -10.84 1.29
C ARG A 126 11.12 -11.32 0.27
N VAL A 127 12.10 -12.13 0.70
CA VAL A 127 13.09 -12.74 -0.22
C VAL A 127 12.42 -13.71 -1.20
N LEU A 128 11.39 -14.44 -0.76
CA LEU A 128 10.63 -15.33 -1.64
C LEU A 128 9.80 -14.53 -2.65
N LEU A 129 9.14 -13.46 -2.20
CA LEU A 129 8.36 -12.56 -3.07
C LEU A 129 9.22 -11.84 -4.11
N GLU A 130 10.49 -11.55 -3.83
CA GLU A 130 11.42 -10.94 -4.78
C GLU A 130 11.79 -11.83 -5.96
N ARG A 131 11.81 -13.14 -5.75
CA ARG A 131 12.25 -14.12 -6.76
C ARG A 131 11.15 -14.57 -7.72
N ARG A 132 9.88 -14.34 -7.41
CA ARG A 132 8.75 -15.03 -8.04
C ARG A 132 8.09 -14.31 -9.19
N CYS A 133 8.24 -13.00 -9.37
CA CYS A 133 7.55 -12.31 -10.44
C CYS A 133 8.48 -11.41 -11.26
N TYR A 134 8.60 -11.77 -12.53
CA TYR A 134 9.18 -10.90 -13.55
C TYR A 134 8.19 -10.77 -14.71
N VAL A 135 7.62 -9.57 -14.89
CA VAL A 135 6.78 -9.24 -16.05
C VAL A 135 7.62 -8.43 -17.04
N PRO A 136 8.24 -9.07 -18.07
CA PRO A 136 9.12 -8.36 -18.98
C PRO A 136 8.33 -7.39 -19.87
N ASN A 137 8.93 -6.23 -20.14
CA ASN A 137 8.57 -5.28 -21.21
C ASN A 137 7.09 -4.91 -21.34
N ARG A 138 6.37 -4.75 -20.22
CA ARG A 138 4.97 -4.33 -20.29
C ARG A 138 4.86 -2.84 -20.57
N VAL A 139 4.14 -2.48 -21.64
CA VAL A 139 3.78 -1.09 -21.93
C VAL A 139 2.82 -0.61 -20.85
N ARG A 140 3.26 0.35 -20.03
CA ARG A 140 2.50 0.95 -18.94
C ARG A 140 2.02 2.34 -19.32
N SER A 141 1.07 2.87 -18.56
CA SER A 141 0.68 4.27 -18.67
C SER A 141 1.88 5.18 -18.40
N MET A 142 1.94 6.31 -19.11
CA MET A 142 2.89 7.39 -18.85
C MET A 142 2.24 8.53 -18.05
N ASN A 143 1.00 8.37 -17.61
CA ASN A 143 0.25 9.40 -16.91
C ASN A 143 0.32 9.18 -15.38
N ASP A 144 1.15 9.94 -14.69
CA ASP A 144 1.28 9.89 -13.22
C ASP A 144 0.07 10.49 -12.50
N SER A 145 -0.76 11.30 -13.17
CA SER A 145 -1.93 11.95 -12.58
C SER A 145 -3.15 11.05 -12.46
N ILE A 146 -3.05 9.81 -12.87
CA ILE A 146 -4.20 8.91 -13.04
C ILE A 146 -4.95 8.64 -11.71
N PHE A 147 -4.24 8.57 -10.57
CA PHE A 147 -4.88 8.42 -9.27
C PHE A 147 -5.66 9.66 -8.86
N TYR A 148 -5.13 10.84 -9.16
CA TYR A 148 -5.84 12.10 -8.92
C TYR A 148 -7.08 12.20 -9.81
N HIS A 149 -6.97 11.81 -11.08
CA HIS A 149 -8.10 11.77 -11.99
C HIS A 149 -9.21 10.83 -11.51
N LEU A 150 -8.86 9.67 -10.95
CA LEU A 150 -9.84 8.74 -10.39
C LEU A 150 -10.54 9.33 -9.17
N ASP A 151 -9.80 9.98 -8.28
CA ASP A 151 -10.33 10.61 -7.08
C ASP A 151 -11.30 11.75 -7.44
N ASP A 152 -10.90 12.61 -8.38
CA ASP A 152 -11.74 13.66 -8.95
C ASP A 152 -13.04 13.09 -9.54
N LEU A 153 -12.93 12.01 -10.33
CA LEU A 153 -14.07 11.37 -10.98
C LEU A 153 -15.00 10.70 -9.97
N HIS A 154 -14.46 10.00 -8.96
CA HIS A 154 -15.26 9.42 -7.87
C HIS A 154 -16.01 10.51 -7.11
N THR A 155 -15.34 11.61 -6.80
CA THR A 155 -15.96 12.75 -6.11
C THR A 155 -17.09 13.37 -6.94
N ALA A 156 -16.87 13.57 -8.24
CA ALA A 156 -17.87 14.13 -9.15
C ALA A 156 -19.08 13.18 -9.30
N ILE A 157 -18.86 11.87 -9.40
CA ILE A 157 -19.94 10.87 -9.48
C ILE A 157 -20.76 10.85 -8.19
N ALA A 158 -20.09 10.84 -7.02
CA ALA A 158 -20.75 10.75 -5.72
C ALA A 158 -21.63 11.96 -5.40
N ASN A 159 -21.35 13.12 -6.01
CA ASN A 159 -22.07 14.38 -5.77
C ASN A 159 -22.93 14.83 -6.98
N ASP A 160 -23.05 14.03 -8.02
CA ASP A 160 -23.76 14.36 -9.26
C ASP A 160 -23.25 15.66 -9.93
N TRP A 161 -21.96 15.95 -9.81
CA TRP A 161 -21.34 17.14 -10.37
C TRP A 161 -20.89 16.92 -11.80
N GLN A 162 -20.92 17.98 -12.59
CA GLN A 162 -20.36 17.95 -13.93
C GLN A 162 -18.83 18.08 -13.92
N ILE A 163 -18.22 17.53 -14.95
CA ILE A 163 -16.77 17.63 -15.16
C ILE A 163 -16.44 18.26 -16.50
N THR A 164 -15.27 18.91 -16.58
CA THR A 164 -14.63 19.24 -17.84
C THR A 164 -13.29 18.56 -17.95
N PHE A 165 -12.89 18.18 -19.15
CA PHE A 165 -11.60 17.57 -19.40
C PHE A 165 -11.19 17.73 -20.86
N LYS A 166 -9.88 17.60 -21.15
CA LYS A 166 -9.37 17.40 -22.49
C LYS A 166 -9.19 15.93 -22.75
N TYR A 167 -9.51 15.47 -23.96
CA TYR A 167 -9.37 14.07 -24.34
C TYR A 167 -8.33 13.94 -25.46
N PHE A 168 -7.36 13.03 -25.29
CA PHE A 168 -6.23 12.90 -26.20
C PHE A 168 -6.04 11.47 -26.72
N TYR A 169 -5.25 11.36 -27.78
CA TYR A 169 -4.75 10.12 -28.33
C TYR A 169 -3.25 10.26 -28.64
N PHE A 170 -2.57 9.15 -28.85
CA PHE A 170 -1.19 9.17 -29.33
C PHE A 170 -1.17 8.95 -30.83
N THR A 171 -0.41 9.80 -31.54
CA THR A 171 -0.12 9.62 -32.95
C THR A 171 0.80 8.41 -33.19
N PRO A 172 0.96 7.91 -34.45
CA PRO A 172 1.94 6.87 -34.75
C PRO A 172 3.38 7.24 -34.34
N LYS A 173 3.70 8.52 -34.26
CA LYS A 173 4.99 9.04 -33.76
C LYS A 173 5.07 9.10 -32.24
N LYS A 174 4.06 8.58 -31.50
CA LYS A 174 3.93 8.62 -30.03
C LYS A 174 3.82 10.03 -29.45
N GLU A 175 3.42 11.00 -30.26
CA GLU A 175 3.13 12.36 -29.83
C GLU A 175 1.69 12.45 -29.32
N LYS A 176 1.45 13.27 -28.30
CA LYS A 176 0.13 13.51 -27.73
C LYS A 176 -0.65 14.48 -28.60
N ALA A 177 -1.82 14.07 -29.09
CA ALA A 177 -2.72 14.91 -29.89
C ALA A 177 -4.11 14.92 -29.22
N TYR A 178 -4.79 16.08 -29.27
CA TYR A 178 -6.09 16.23 -28.62
C TYR A 178 -7.23 16.15 -29.62
N TYR A 179 -8.30 15.47 -29.23
CA TYR A 179 -9.58 15.56 -29.94
C TYR A 179 -10.16 16.99 -29.84
N LYS A 180 -11.12 17.33 -30.69
CA LYS A 180 -11.75 18.66 -30.76
C LYS A 180 -10.73 19.81 -30.76
N LYS A 181 -9.57 19.65 -31.41
CA LYS A 181 -8.50 20.67 -31.46
C LYS A 181 -8.04 21.14 -30.05
N GLY A 182 -8.23 20.33 -29.01
CA GLY A 182 -7.86 20.66 -27.64
C GLY A 182 -8.92 21.40 -26.81
N GLU A 183 -10.12 21.60 -27.37
CA GLU A 183 -11.26 22.08 -26.59
C GLU A 183 -11.65 21.10 -25.49
N LYS A 184 -12.19 21.65 -24.42
CA LYS A 184 -12.68 20.83 -23.28
C LYS A 184 -14.01 20.16 -23.61
N TYR A 185 -14.14 18.93 -23.17
CA TYR A 185 -15.41 18.23 -23.06
C TYR A 185 -16.08 18.68 -21.76
N THR A 186 -17.40 18.84 -21.75
CA THR A 186 -18.23 19.00 -20.56
C THR A 186 -19.14 17.80 -20.51
N ALA A 187 -19.13 17.06 -19.40
CA ALA A 187 -19.87 15.82 -19.28
C ALA A 187 -20.39 15.63 -17.85
N SER A 188 -21.53 14.94 -17.75
CA SER A 188 -22.05 14.44 -16.47
C SER A 188 -21.57 12.99 -16.27
N PRO A 189 -20.70 12.74 -15.31
CA PRO A 189 -20.17 11.41 -15.06
C PRO A 189 -21.23 10.54 -14.34
N TYR A 190 -21.31 9.26 -14.70
CA TYR A 190 -22.27 8.31 -14.11
C TYR A 190 -21.59 7.16 -13.38
N ALA A 191 -20.55 6.56 -13.97
CA ALA A 191 -19.87 5.41 -13.40
C ALA A 191 -18.44 5.26 -13.93
N LEU A 192 -17.60 4.64 -13.13
CA LEU A 192 -16.29 4.12 -13.55
C LEU A 192 -16.41 2.62 -13.78
N LEU A 193 -15.99 2.17 -14.94
CA LEU A 193 -15.97 0.77 -15.36
C LEU A 193 -14.52 0.30 -15.52
N TRP A 194 -14.22 -0.85 -14.96
CA TRP A 194 -12.92 -1.51 -15.16
C TRP A 194 -13.05 -2.56 -16.27
N ASN A 195 -12.31 -2.39 -17.35
CA ASN A 195 -12.24 -3.35 -18.44
C ASN A 195 -10.86 -3.38 -19.09
N ASP A 196 -10.36 -4.56 -19.44
CA ASP A 196 -9.05 -4.79 -20.08
C ASP A 196 -7.89 -4.00 -19.46
N SER A 197 -7.80 -4.03 -18.13
CA SER A 197 -6.76 -3.31 -17.37
C SER A 197 -6.79 -1.79 -17.55
N ASN A 198 -7.94 -1.20 -17.88
CA ASN A 198 -8.16 0.24 -17.97
C ASN A 198 -9.44 0.66 -17.28
N TYR A 199 -9.46 1.89 -16.75
CA TYR A 199 -10.70 2.53 -16.32
C TYR A 199 -11.36 3.28 -17.47
N TYR A 200 -12.66 3.12 -17.57
CA TYR A 200 -13.53 3.82 -18.48
C TYR A 200 -14.55 4.63 -17.70
N LEU A 201 -14.65 5.91 -17.99
CA LEU A 201 -15.71 6.76 -17.49
C LEU A 201 -16.93 6.63 -18.39
N LEU A 202 -18.06 6.19 -17.84
CA LEU A 202 -19.36 6.32 -18.47
C LEU A 202 -19.92 7.70 -18.14
N ALA A 203 -20.17 8.53 -19.14
CA ALA A 203 -20.63 9.90 -18.96
C ALA A 203 -21.59 10.34 -20.07
N TYR A 204 -22.52 11.23 -19.70
CA TYR A 204 -23.41 11.90 -20.67
C TYR A 204 -22.74 13.16 -21.20
N GLU A 205 -22.52 13.20 -22.51
CA GLU A 205 -21.87 14.32 -23.20
C GLU A 205 -22.56 14.60 -24.53
N SER A 206 -22.93 15.85 -24.76
CA SER A 206 -23.57 16.31 -26.01
C SER A 206 -24.79 15.49 -26.43
N GLY A 207 -25.69 15.17 -25.46
CA GLY A 207 -26.94 14.46 -25.73
C GLY A 207 -26.81 12.93 -25.85
N LYS A 208 -25.65 12.34 -25.53
CA LYS A 208 -25.39 10.90 -25.67
C LYS A 208 -24.54 10.36 -24.51
N MET A 209 -24.82 9.09 -24.16
CA MET A 209 -23.91 8.34 -23.28
C MET A 209 -22.66 7.95 -24.05
N LYS A 210 -21.50 8.20 -23.44
CA LYS A 210 -20.18 7.91 -24.01
C LYS A 210 -19.27 7.25 -22.98
N HIS A 211 -18.30 6.52 -23.50
CA HIS A 211 -17.22 5.93 -22.70
C HIS A 211 -15.91 6.65 -22.98
N PHE A 212 -15.24 7.11 -21.96
CA PHE A 212 -13.92 7.75 -22.05
C PHE A 212 -12.91 6.95 -21.26
N ARG A 213 -11.78 6.60 -21.87
CA ARG A 213 -10.67 5.99 -21.13
C ARG A 213 -10.04 7.04 -20.23
N VAL A 214 -9.96 6.73 -18.94
CA VAL A 214 -9.46 7.69 -17.93
C VAL A 214 -7.98 8.04 -18.16
N ASP A 215 -7.17 7.09 -18.64
CA ASP A 215 -5.76 7.32 -18.98
C ASP A 215 -5.55 8.27 -20.18
N LYS A 216 -6.62 8.58 -20.92
CA LYS A 216 -6.63 9.53 -22.05
C LYS A 216 -7.29 10.87 -21.70
N MET A 217 -7.69 11.06 -20.45
CA MET A 217 -8.23 12.32 -19.95
C MET A 217 -7.12 13.18 -19.38
N ASP A 218 -7.26 14.48 -19.53
CA ASP A 218 -6.29 15.48 -19.08
C ASP A 218 -7.01 16.74 -18.60
N ASN A 219 -6.42 17.47 -17.64
CA ASN A 219 -6.97 18.71 -17.12
C ASN A 219 -8.44 18.59 -16.68
N ILE A 220 -8.72 17.58 -15.84
CA ILE A 220 -10.05 17.38 -15.27
C ILE A 220 -10.35 18.56 -14.34
N GLY A 221 -11.51 19.15 -14.51
CA GLY A 221 -12.07 20.18 -13.62
C GLY A 221 -13.46 19.78 -13.22
N ILE A 222 -13.81 19.99 -11.95
CA ILE A 222 -15.12 19.69 -11.38
C ILE A 222 -15.93 20.98 -11.31
N PHE A 223 -17.22 20.89 -11.66
CA PHE A 223 -18.20 21.98 -11.56
C PHE A 223 -19.32 21.56 -10.59
N HIS A 224 -19.59 22.46 -9.68
CA HIS A 224 -20.69 22.35 -8.74
C HIS A 224 -22.00 22.80 -9.34
#